data_cee8a7d12c21cf0a25c49481c2f08236
#
_entry.id   cee8a7d12c21cf0a25c49481c2f08236
#
_cell.length_a   1.000
_cell.length_b   1.000
_cell.length_c   1.000
_cell.angle_alpha   90.00
_cell.angle_beta   90.00
_cell.angle_gamma   90.00
#
_symmetry.space_group_name_H-M   'P 1'
#
loop_
_entity.id
_entity.type
_entity.pdbx_description
1 polymer ?
#
loop_
_entity_poly.entity_id
_entity_poly.type
_entity_poly.pdbx_seq_one_letter_code
_entity_poly.pdbx_strand_id
1 'polypeptide(L)'
;TVLQTPDNLVKNQDESAVIICTHNIPNYYRILWYKQSPDMLGFKLMGYLNYDNENKELEFEKKIKLDGDGQNNGTLIISNLMQNDSAVYFCAAYYTVLRILSV
;
A
#
# COMPACT_ATOMS: atom_id res chain seq x y z
N THR A 1 5.47 14.83 4.58
CA THR A 1 6.02 13.65 5.23
C THR A 1 5.04 12.50 5.20
N VAL A 2 5.53 11.35 4.83
CA VAL A 2 4.74 10.12 4.80
C VAL A 2 5.16 9.27 6.00
N LEU A 3 4.20 8.85 6.80
CA LEU A 3 4.44 7.98 7.94
C LEU A 3 3.72 6.66 7.74
N GLN A 4 4.43 5.60 8.03
CA GLN A 4 3.88 4.24 7.96
C GLN A 4 4.03 3.58 9.33
N THR A 5 2.96 2.99 9.81
CA THR A 5 2.97 2.28 11.08
C THR A 5 2.24 0.95 10.97
N PRO A 6 2.69 -0.07 11.68
CA PRO A 6 3.89 -0.12 12.51
C PRO A 6 5.17 -0.27 11.69
N ASP A 7 6.33 0.00 12.31
CA ASP A 7 7.62 -0.22 11.65
C ASP A 7 7.92 -1.71 11.49
N ASN A 8 7.60 -2.46 12.50
CA ASN A 8 7.79 -3.90 12.54
C ASN A 8 6.54 -4.58 13.03
N LEU A 9 6.24 -5.72 12.44
CA LEU A 9 5.06 -6.48 12.79
C LEU A 9 5.40 -7.96 12.76
N VAL A 10 5.17 -8.64 13.88
CA VAL A 10 5.33 -10.08 13.97
C VAL A 10 3.94 -10.67 14.20
N LYS A 11 3.53 -11.55 13.28
CA LYS A 11 2.22 -12.15 13.32
C LYS A 11 2.31 -13.64 13.12
N ASN A 12 1.34 -14.34 13.63
CA ASN A 12 1.20 -15.78 13.42
C ASN A 12 0.51 -16.07 12.10
N GLN A 13 0.71 -17.26 11.61
CA GLN A 13 0.02 -17.72 10.42
C GLN A 13 -1.50 -17.62 10.60
N ASP A 14 -2.21 -17.36 9.53
CA ASP A 14 -3.67 -17.20 9.46
C ASP A 14 -4.23 -15.95 10.15
N GLU A 15 -3.39 -15.15 10.77
CA GLU A 15 -3.80 -13.85 11.28
C GLU A 15 -3.85 -12.83 10.13
N SER A 16 -4.32 -11.64 10.45
CA SER A 16 -4.30 -10.51 9.52
C SER A 16 -3.30 -9.47 9.99
N ALA A 17 -2.67 -8.80 9.04
CA ALA A 17 -1.80 -7.67 9.34
C ALA A 17 -2.47 -6.39 8.88
N VAL A 18 -2.33 -5.34 9.68
CA VAL A 18 -2.87 -4.01 9.36
C VAL A 18 -1.73 -3.01 9.39
N ILE A 19 -1.53 -2.33 8.29
CA ILE A 19 -0.49 -1.33 8.16
C ILE A 19 -1.15 -0.02 7.73
N ILE A 20 -0.79 1.06 8.40
CA ILE A 20 -1.38 2.37 8.17
C ILE A 20 -0.35 3.32 7.58
N CYS A 21 -0.75 4.05 6.56
CA CYS A 21 0.07 5.05 5.91
C CYS A 21 -0.64 6.39 5.99
N THR A 22 0.02 7.39 6.55
CA THR A 22 -0.55 8.71 6.69
C THR A 22 0.35 9.76 6.06
N HIS A 23 -0.25 10.79 5.51
CA HIS A 23 0.46 11.95 5.02
C HIS A 23 -0.43 13.19 5.09
N ASN A 24 0.18 14.34 4.99
CA ASN A 24 -0.54 15.61 4.94
C ASN A 24 -0.04 16.49 3.79
N ILE A 25 0.37 15.85 2.71
CA ILE A 25 0.92 16.57 1.57
C ILE A 25 -0.25 17.11 0.72
N PRO A 26 -0.33 18.44 0.55
CA PRO A 26 -1.43 19.02 -0.24
C PRO A 26 -1.43 18.48 -1.68
N ASN A 27 -2.62 18.22 -2.19
CA ASN A 27 -2.86 17.77 -3.56
C ASN A 27 -2.41 16.36 -3.87
N TYR A 28 -1.91 15.62 -2.87
CA TYR A 28 -1.65 14.22 -3.02
C TYR A 28 -2.90 13.47 -2.62
N TYR A 29 -3.41 12.63 -3.51
CA TYR A 29 -4.67 11.94 -3.28
C TYR A 29 -4.60 10.43 -3.50
N ARG A 30 -3.40 9.90 -3.73
CA ARG A 30 -3.20 8.46 -3.88
C ARG A 30 -2.21 7.96 -2.86
N ILE A 31 -2.49 6.77 -2.34
CA ILE A 31 -1.55 6.01 -1.53
C ILE A 31 -1.33 4.68 -2.26
N LEU A 32 -0.09 4.44 -2.63
CA LEU A 32 0.32 3.22 -3.30
C LEU A 32 0.95 2.28 -2.29
N TRP A 33 0.74 0.99 -2.49
CA TRP A 33 1.31 -0.04 -1.63
C TRP A 33 2.16 -0.99 -2.43
N TYR A 34 3.39 -1.22 -1.95
CA TYR A 34 4.37 -2.09 -2.59
C TYR A 34 4.83 -3.16 -1.63
N LYS A 35 5.19 -4.31 -2.20
CA LYS A 35 5.75 -5.44 -1.47
C LYS A 35 7.12 -5.77 -2.02
N GLN A 36 8.08 -6.01 -1.12
CA GLN A 36 9.39 -6.51 -1.48
C GLN A 36 9.65 -7.78 -0.67
N SER A 37 9.61 -8.92 -1.33
CA SER A 37 9.92 -10.21 -0.70
C SER A 37 11.43 -10.33 -0.49
N PRO A 38 11.87 -11.14 0.49
CA PRO A 38 13.29 -11.21 0.83
C PRO A 38 14.20 -11.63 -0.32
N ASP A 39 13.68 -12.42 -1.24
CA ASP A 39 14.43 -12.97 -2.39
C ASP A 39 14.22 -12.17 -3.67
N MET A 40 13.48 -11.08 -3.61
CA MET A 40 13.16 -10.30 -4.80
C MET A 40 14.09 -9.12 -4.98
N LEU A 41 14.36 -8.84 -6.24
CA LEU A 41 15.04 -7.63 -6.64
C LEU A 41 13.98 -6.64 -7.10
N GLY A 42 13.68 -5.65 -6.26
CA GLY A 42 12.73 -4.62 -6.59
C GLY A 42 11.39 -4.76 -5.88
N PHE A 43 10.50 -3.86 -6.21
CA PHE A 43 9.20 -3.74 -5.55
C PHE A 43 8.09 -4.19 -6.49
N LYS A 44 7.09 -4.84 -5.90
CA LYS A 44 5.90 -5.24 -6.63
C LYS A 44 4.73 -4.41 -6.16
N LEU A 45 4.06 -3.72 -7.08
CA LEU A 45 2.88 -2.95 -6.75
C LEU A 45 1.74 -3.88 -6.36
N MET A 46 1.15 -3.66 -5.21
CA MET A 46 0.01 -4.44 -4.72
C MET A 46 -1.32 -3.80 -5.10
N GLY A 47 -1.35 -2.49 -5.08
CA GLY A 47 -2.54 -1.72 -5.38
C GLY A 47 -2.40 -0.30 -4.89
N TYR A 48 -3.45 0.48 -5.08
CA TYR A 48 -3.46 1.85 -4.62
C TYR A 48 -4.87 2.30 -4.25
N LEU A 49 -4.90 3.27 -3.35
CA LEU A 49 -6.13 3.92 -2.92
C LEU A 49 -6.18 5.29 -3.58
N ASN A 50 -7.17 5.50 -4.43
CA ASN A 50 -7.38 6.76 -5.13
C ASN A 50 -8.57 7.47 -4.50
N TYR A 51 -8.31 8.49 -3.66
CA TYR A 51 -9.30 8.97 -2.72
C TYR A 51 -9.79 7.79 -1.88
N ASP A 52 -11.06 7.44 -1.96
CA ASP A 52 -11.61 6.27 -1.26
C ASP A 52 -11.79 5.04 -2.18
N ASN A 53 -11.33 5.13 -3.40
CA ASN A 53 -11.48 4.03 -4.37
C ASN A 53 -10.32 3.06 -4.29
N GLU A 54 -10.64 1.83 -4.02
CA GLU A 54 -9.70 0.74 -3.91
C GLU A 54 -9.39 0.17 -5.29
N ASN A 55 -8.09 0.09 -5.63
CA ASN A 55 -7.62 -0.50 -6.87
C ASN A 55 -6.54 -1.51 -6.53
N LYS A 56 -6.83 -2.79 -6.71
CA LYS A 56 -5.90 -3.87 -6.38
C LYS A 56 -5.38 -4.52 -7.64
N GLU A 57 -4.09 -4.85 -7.63
CA GLU A 57 -3.52 -5.68 -8.69
C GLU A 57 -4.12 -7.08 -8.61
N LEU A 58 -4.31 -7.69 -9.76
CA LEU A 58 -5.07 -8.92 -9.88
C LEU A 58 -4.58 -10.02 -8.93
N GLU A 59 -3.27 -10.18 -8.81
CA GLU A 59 -2.73 -11.26 -7.98
C GLU A 59 -2.93 -11.04 -6.48
N PHE A 60 -3.26 -9.82 -6.06
CA PHE A 60 -3.50 -9.51 -4.67
C PHE A 60 -4.97 -9.32 -4.32
N GLU A 61 -5.84 -9.45 -5.30
CA GLU A 61 -7.24 -9.07 -5.15
C GLU A 61 -7.94 -9.73 -3.97
N LYS A 62 -7.64 -11.00 -3.73
CA LYS A 62 -8.27 -11.75 -2.63
C LYS A 62 -7.42 -11.76 -1.37
N LYS A 63 -6.20 -11.24 -1.46
CA LYS A 63 -5.25 -11.28 -0.36
C LYS A 63 -5.27 -10.03 0.49
N ILE A 64 -5.53 -8.90 -0.12
CA ILE A 64 -5.45 -7.61 0.56
C ILE A 64 -6.75 -6.84 0.45
N LYS A 65 -6.90 -5.90 1.37
CA LYS A 65 -7.93 -4.88 1.31
C LYS A 65 -7.28 -3.54 1.55
N LEU A 66 -7.69 -2.54 0.78
CA LEU A 66 -7.24 -1.16 0.95
C LEU A 66 -8.43 -0.33 1.42
N ASP A 67 -8.22 0.47 2.45
CA ASP A 67 -9.28 1.25 3.05
C ASP A 67 -8.78 2.63 3.42
N GLY A 68 -9.71 3.56 3.62
CA GLY A 68 -9.38 4.93 4.03
C GLY A 68 -9.49 5.92 2.88
N ASP A 69 -8.61 6.91 2.90
CA ASP A 69 -8.60 7.98 1.91
C ASP A 69 -7.17 8.29 1.49
N GLY A 70 -6.90 8.22 0.21
CA GLY A 70 -5.57 8.49 -0.36
C GLY A 70 -5.07 9.90 -0.10
N GLN A 71 -5.94 10.82 0.30
CA GLN A 71 -5.54 12.18 0.62
C GLN A 71 -4.81 12.29 1.96
N ASN A 72 -5.04 11.37 2.89
CA ASN A 72 -4.44 11.49 4.20
C ASN A 72 -4.13 10.17 4.91
N ASN A 73 -4.98 9.16 4.82
CA ASN A 73 -4.88 8.03 5.72
C ASN A 73 -5.35 6.75 5.05
N GLY A 74 -4.40 5.97 4.55
CA GLY A 74 -4.68 4.69 3.92
C GLY A 74 -4.28 3.51 4.77
N THR A 75 -5.03 2.43 4.68
CA THR A 75 -4.80 1.22 5.43
C THR A 75 -4.65 0.05 4.48
N LEU A 76 -3.60 -0.73 4.67
CA LEU A 76 -3.41 -2.01 3.99
C LEU A 76 -3.73 -3.12 4.97
N ILE A 77 -4.64 -3.99 4.61
CA ILE A 77 -5.01 -5.16 5.39
C ILE A 77 -4.61 -6.39 4.59
N ILE A 78 -3.74 -7.22 5.17
CA ILE A 78 -3.30 -8.47 4.55
C ILE A 78 -3.96 -9.59 5.33
N SER A 79 -4.75 -10.41 4.64
CA SER A 79 -5.55 -11.46 5.29
C SER A 79 -4.87 -12.82 5.17
N ASN A 80 -5.18 -13.69 6.13
CA ASN A 80 -4.75 -15.10 6.10
C ASN A 80 -3.26 -15.24 5.85
N LEU A 81 -2.48 -14.67 6.76
CA LEU A 81 -1.04 -14.60 6.60
C LEU A 81 -0.41 -15.97 6.44
N MET A 82 0.46 -16.07 5.44
CA MET A 82 1.23 -17.26 5.14
C MET A 82 2.72 -16.90 5.18
N GLN A 83 3.55 -17.91 5.13
CA GLN A 83 4.99 -17.71 5.23
C GLN A 83 5.51 -16.80 4.08
N ASN A 84 4.97 -16.95 2.90
CA ASN A 84 5.40 -16.13 1.77
C ASN A 84 4.88 -14.67 1.81
N ASP A 85 4.11 -14.32 2.83
CA ASP A 85 3.73 -12.92 3.07
C ASP A 85 4.80 -12.18 3.87
N SER A 86 5.79 -12.90 4.39
CA SER A 86 6.93 -12.30 5.06
C SER A 86 7.70 -11.46 4.05
N ALA A 87 7.70 -10.15 4.26
CA ALA A 87 8.25 -9.22 3.29
C ALA A 87 8.33 -7.84 3.92
N VAL A 88 8.92 -6.90 3.18
CA VAL A 88 8.87 -5.50 3.53
C VAL A 88 7.76 -4.86 2.68
N TYR A 89 6.91 -4.11 3.35
CA TYR A 89 5.79 -3.43 2.70
C TYR A 89 6.03 -1.92 2.77
N PHE A 90 5.75 -1.23 1.68
CA PHE A 90 5.99 0.20 1.56
C PHE A 90 4.74 0.90 1.08
N CYS A 91 4.49 2.08 1.62
CA CYS A 91 3.51 2.99 1.05
C CYS A 91 4.20 4.21 0.46
N ALA A 92 3.54 4.81 -0.52
CA ALA A 92 3.99 6.05 -1.12
C ALA A 92 2.78 6.94 -1.36
N ALA A 93 2.89 8.20 -0.97
CA ALA A 93 1.90 9.19 -1.33
C ALA A 93 2.17 9.66 -2.75
N TYR A 94 1.11 9.87 -3.52
CA TYR A 94 1.25 10.15 -4.93
C TYR A 94 0.18 11.11 -5.42
N TYR A 95 0.52 11.85 -6.46
CA TYR A 95 -0.42 12.68 -7.16
C TYR A 95 -0.31 12.40 -8.65
N THR A 96 -1.43 12.59 -9.36
CA THR A 96 -1.39 12.46 -10.81
C THR A 96 -0.94 13.79 -11.38
N VAL A 97 0.19 13.75 -12.06
CA VAL A 97 0.61 14.90 -12.83
C VAL A 97 -0.19 14.88 -14.12
N LEU A 98 -0.98 15.91 -14.31
CA LEU A 98 -1.60 16.10 -15.60
C LEU A 98 -0.49 16.52 -16.56
N ARG A 99 -0.07 15.59 -17.36
CA ARG A 99 0.95 15.85 -18.34
C ARG A 99 0.32 16.52 -19.52
N ILE A 100 0.50 17.81 -19.57
CA ILE A 100 0.22 18.50 -20.83
C ILE A 100 1.41 18.21 -21.69
N LEU A 101 1.19 17.39 -22.65
CA LEU A 101 2.24 17.06 -23.56
C LEU A 101 2.48 18.25 -24.46
N SER A 102 3.57 18.88 -24.19
CA SER A 102 4.05 19.95 -25.03
C SER A 102 4.98 19.35 -26.04
N VAL A 103 4.60 19.39 -27.24
CA VAL A 103 5.44 18.86 -28.31
C VAL A 103 5.99 19.97 -29.14
#